data_c0ef1d4540af12ca99b2b66f7e8fdb7b
#
_entry.id   c0ef1d4540af12ca99b2b66f7e8fdb7b
#
_cell.length_a   1.000
_cell.length_b   1.000
_cell.length_c   1.000
_cell.angle_alpha   90.00
_cell.angle_beta   90.00
_cell.angle_gamma   90.00
#
_symmetry.space_group_name_H-M   'P 1'
#
loop_
_entity.id
_entity.type
_entity.pdbx_description
1 polymer ?
#
loop_
_entity_poly.entity_id
_entity_poly.type
_entity_poly.pdbx_seq_one_letter_code
_entity_poly.pdbx_strand_id
1 'polypeptide(L)'
;MKYLVCALLITAAGSACAQAPSLLANCTRSANLLACKDPLGNAYSVATAGNTTYLRGFEVVGKRYWAQTNSRYGQLTFFTGLASDGEAWVGYTRRVGWTTINRFSSSGGASARFTCSRITGC
;
A
#
# COMPACT_ATOMS: atom_id res chain seq x y z
N MET A 1 -22.87 19.95 -64.30
CA MET A 1 -21.73 19.64 -63.47
C MET A 1 -22.12 19.87 -62.02
N LYS A 2 -22.33 18.79 -61.31
CA LYS A 2 -22.65 18.86 -59.88
C LYS A 2 -21.39 18.51 -59.10
N TYR A 3 -20.81 19.50 -58.45
CA TYR A 3 -19.69 19.28 -57.56
C TYR A 3 -20.23 18.84 -56.18
N LEU A 4 -20.03 17.57 -55.88
CA LEU A 4 -20.28 17.03 -54.56
C LEU A 4 -19.09 17.43 -53.68
N VAL A 5 -19.31 18.39 -52.80
CA VAL A 5 -18.36 18.74 -51.74
C VAL A 5 -18.59 17.78 -50.59
N CYS A 6 -17.77 16.73 -50.52
CA CYS A 6 -17.67 15.91 -49.30
C CYS A 6 -17.00 16.73 -48.19
N ALA A 7 -17.79 17.25 -47.29
CA ALA A 7 -17.28 17.83 -46.04
C ALA A 7 -16.81 16.66 -45.17
N LEU A 8 -15.50 16.48 -45.06
CA LEU A 8 -14.88 15.60 -44.08
C LEU A 8 -15.08 16.21 -42.67
N LEU A 9 -16.05 15.72 -41.95
CA LEU A 9 -16.16 15.94 -40.52
C LEU A 9 -15.07 15.14 -39.82
N ILE A 10 -13.95 15.78 -39.52
CA ILE A 10 -12.94 15.23 -38.61
C ILE A 10 -13.53 15.36 -37.21
N THR A 11 -14.14 14.30 -36.73
CA THR A 11 -14.47 14.17 -35.30
C THR A 11 -13.16 13.96 -34.57
N ALA A 12 -12.65 15.01 -33.97
CA ALA A 12 -11.60 14.91 -32.99
C ALA A 12 -12.17 14.13 -31.79
N ALA A 13 -11.94 12.83 -31.78
CA ALA A 13 -12.17 12.01 -30.60
C ALA A 13 -11.16 12.45 -29.55
N GLY A 14 -11.54 13.43 -28.75
CA GLY A 14 -10.79 13.81 -27.55
C GLY A 14 -10.73 12.58 -26.66
N SER A 15 -9.54 12.03 -26.48
CA SER A 15 -9.29 11.02 -25.48
C SER A 15 -9.57 11.65 -24.12
N ALA A 16 -10.79 11.45 -23.62
CA ALA A 16 -11.11 11.77 -22.25
C ALA A 16 -10.29 10.80 -21.39
N CYS A 17 -9.11 11.22 -20.93
CA CYS A 17 -8.44 10.58 -19.84
C CYS A 17 -9.35 10.70 -18.64
N ALA A 18 -10.14 9.67 -18.36
CA ALA A 18 -10.85 9.53 -17.12
C ALA A 18 -9.77 9.39 -16.04
N GLN A 19 -9.42 10.49 -15.38
CA GLN A 19 -8.64 10.43 -14.16
C GLN A 19 -9.49 9.67 -13.16
N ALA A 20 -9.01 8.47 -12.74
CA ALA A 20 -9.59 7.81 -11.60
C ALA A 20 -9.62 8.82 -10.44
N PRO A 21 -10.74 8.97 -9.71
CA PRO A 21 -10.78 9.87 -8.56
C PRO A 21 -9.64 9.48 -7.64
N SER A 22 -8.78 10.44 -7.28
CA SER A 22 -7.69 10.18 -6.35
C SER A 22 -8.32 9.83 -5.01
N LEU A 23 -8.23 8.55 -4.63
CA LEU A 23 -8.70 8.03 -3.36
C LEU A 23 -7.69 8.40 -2.26
N LEU A 24 -7.45 9.71 -2.09
CA LEU A 24 -6.55 10.22 -1.08
C LEU A 24 -7.18 10.03 0.29
N ALA A 25 -6.44 9.38 1.17
CA ALA A 25 -6.83 9.26 2.56
C ALA A 25 -6.70 10.60 3.29
N ASN A 26 -7.66 10.90 4.14
CA ASN A 26 -7.58 11.99 5.09
C ASN A 26 -6.92 11.49 6.37
N CYS A 27 -5.84 12.13 6.78
CA CYS A 27 -5.08 11.74 7.95
C CYS A 27 -5.07 12.84 9.00
N THR A 28 -5.18 12.43 10.27
CA THR A 28 -4.98 13.27 11.45
C THR A 28 -3.78 12.75 12.23
N ARG A 29 -2.96 13.67 12.70
CA ARG A 29 -1.78 13.34 13.52
C ARG A 29 -1.93 13.91 14.91
N SER A 30 -1.66 13.11 15.91
CA SER A 30 -1.56 13.54 17.31
C SER A 30 -0.40 12.80 17.97
N ALA A 31 0.53 13.53 18.59
CA ALA A 31 1.72 12.97 19.25
C ALA A 31 2.41 11.90 18.36
N ASN A 32 2.38 10.65 18.79
CA ASN A 32 2.97 9.50 18.10
C ASN A 32 1.96 8.66 17.27
N LEU A 33 0.74 9.15 17.14
CA LEU A 33 -0.34 8.46 16.42
C LEU A 33 -0.68 9.18 15.11
N LEU A 34 -0.75 8.43 14.03
CA LEU A 34 -1.30 8.84 12.74
C LEU A 34 -2.53 7.98 12.46
N ALA A 35 -3.66 8.62 12.23
CA ALA A 35 -4.91 7.93 11.87
C ALA A 35 -5.43 8.46 10.53
N CYS A 36 -5.69 7.56 9.61
CA CYS A 36 -6.12 7.86 8.26
C CYS A 36 -7.43 7.15 7.92
N LYS A 37 -8.26 7.80 7.12
CA LYS A 37 -9.49 7.21 6.56
C LYS A 37 -9.60 7.59 5.10
N ASP A 38 -9.85 6.64 4.23
CA ASP A 38 -10.07 6.90 2.82
C ASP A 38 -11.56 7.11 2.49
N PRO A 39 -11.90 7.60 1.28
CA PRO A 39 -13.29 7.82 0.88
C PRO A 39 -14.13 6.54 0.80
N LEU A 40 -13.51 5.36 0.69
CA LEU A 40 -14.20 4.07 0.68
C LEU A 40 -14.57 3.58 2.07
N GLY A 41 -14.05 4.22 3.13
CA GLY A 41 -14.27 3.86 4.51
C GLY A 41 -13.20 2.94 5.10
N ASN A 42 -12.13 2.62 4.35
CA ASN A 42 -10.96 1.94 4.92
C ASN A 42 -10.27 2.87 5.92
N ALA A 43 -9.84 2.32 7.04
CA ALA A 43 -9.21 3.08 8.11
C ALA A 43 -7.85 2.47 8.47
N TYR A 44 -6.88 3.32 8.73
CA TYR A 44 -5.51 2.92 9.06
C TYR A 44 -5.02 3.75 10.22
N SER A 45 -4.28 3.12 11.13
CA SER A 45 -3.58 3.85 12.17
C SER A 45 -2.16 3.33 12.36
N VAL A 46 -1.25 4.24 12.63
CA VAL A 46 0.16 3.96 12.90
C VAL A 46 0.55 4.67 14.17
N ALA A 47 1.04 3.92 15.13
CA ALA A 47 1.58 4.45 16.38
C ALA A 47 2.99 3.92 16.58
N THR A 48 3.89 4.76 17.08
CA THR A 48 5.27 4.38 17.34
C THR A 48 5.59 4.56 18.82
N ALA A 49 6.19 3.53 19.42
CA ALA A 49 6.68 3.55 20.80
C ALA A 49 8.07 2.90 20.83
N GLY A 50 9.11 3.68 21.08
CA GLY A 50 10.49 3.21 21.03
C GLY A 50 10.85 2.66 19.66
N ASN A 51 11.33 1.42 19.62
CA ASN A 51 11.71 0.72 18.38
C ASN A 51 10.56 -0.07 17.73
N THR A 52 9.35 0.09 18.25
CA THR A 52 8.19 -0.66 17.80
C THR A 52 7.17 0.26 17.15
N THR A 53 6.70 -0.13 15.98
CA THR A 53 5.61 0.53 15.26
C THR A 53 4.41 -0.40 15.23
N TYR A 54 3.28 0.11 15.68
CA TYR A 54 1.99 -0.59 15.70
C TYR A 54 1.12 -0.07 14.57
N LEU A 55 0.72 -0.95 13.69
CA LEU A 55 -0.17 -0.64 12.58
C LEU A 55 -1.49 -1.38 12.78
N ARG A 56 -2.59 -0.70 12.52
CA ARG A 56 -3.92 -1.29 12.52
C ARG A 56 -4.67 -0.83 11.30
N GLY A 57 -5.51 -1.68 10.77
CA GLY A 57 -6.32 -1.35 9.63
C GLY A 57 -7.70 -2.00 9.68
N PHE A 58 -8.61 -1.35 8.98
CA PHE A 58 -9.93 -1.88 8.68
C PHE A 58 -10.17 -1.76 7.17
N GLU A 59 -10.50 -2.86 6.54
CA GLU A 59 -10.85 -2.94 5.13
C GLU A 59 -12.37 -3.15 5.01
N VAL A 60 -13.04 -2.26 4.27
CA VAL A 60 -14.48 -2.33 4.04
C VAL A 60 -14.84 -3.59 3.27
N VAL A 61 -14.03 -3.93 2.26
CA VAL A 61 -14.18 -5.16 1.50
C VAL A 61 -13.88 -6.35 2.41
N GLY A 62 -14.86 -7.19 2.65
CA GLY A 62 -14.77 -8.33 3.55
C GLY A 62 -14.86 -7.98 5.04
N LYS A 63 -15.05 -6.72 5.40
CA LYS A 63 -15.14 -6.23 6.80
C LYS A 63 -13.99 -6.77 7.66
N ARG A 64 -12.78 -6.65 7.16
CA ARG A 64 -11.58 -7.25 7.71
C ARG A 64 -10.83 -6.26 8.58
N TYR A 65 -10.60 -6.61 9.82
CA TYR A 65 -9.69 -5.93 10.73
C TYR A 65 -8.34 -6.62 10.71
N TRP A 66 -7.27 -5.87 10.80
CA TRP A 66 -5.92 -6.41 10.93
C TRP A 66 -5.06 -5.54 11.83
N ALA A 67 -4.06 -6.15 12.41
CA ALA A 67 -3.03 -5.49 13.19
C ALA A 67 -1.66 -6.05 12.83
N GLN A 68 -0.68 -5.17 12.75
CA GLN A 68 0.71 -5.53 12.49
C GLN A 68 1.62 -4.78 13.43
N THR A 69 2.65 -5.46 13.91
CA THR A 69 3.70 -4.90 14.75
C THR A 69 5.02 -5.01 14.02
N ASN A 70 5.72 -3.90 13.88
CA ASN A 70 7.08 -3.84 13.34
C ASN A 70 8.04 -3.51 14.48
N SER A 71 9.04 -4.35 14.69
CA SER A 71 10.07 -4.14 15.71
C SER A 71 11.43 -4.03 15.06
N ARG A 72 12.14 -2.95 15.35
CA ARG A 72 13.43 -2.64 14.75
C ARG A 72 14.56 -2.93 15.72
N TYR A 73 15.53 -3.71 15.23
CA TYR A 73 16.77 -4.05 15.93
C TYR A 73 17.96 -3.77 15.02
N GLY A 74 18.55 -2.57 15.12
CA GLY A 74 19.63 -2.16 14.23
C GLY A 74 19.19 -2.14 12.75
N GLN A 75 19.83 -2.98 11.93
CA GLN A 75 19.54 -3.12 10.50
C GLN A 75 18.43 -4.11 10.17
N LEU A 76 17.83 -4.70 11.17
CA LEU A 76 16.80 -5.71 11.05
C LEU A 76 15.47 -5.18 11.55
N THR A 77 14.42 -5.31 10.75
CA THR A 77 13.05 -5.03 11.15
C THR A 77 12.22 -6.30 11.00
N PHE A 78 11.68 -6.79 12.10
CA PHE A 78 10.71 -7.86 12.10
C PHE A 78 9.29 -7.29 12.06
N PHE A 79 8.41 -7.97 11.35
CA PHE A 79 6.99 -7.66 11.41
C PHE A 79 6.16 -8.94 11.60
N THR A 80 5.11 -8.81 12.38
CA THR A 80 4.10 -9.85 12.57
C THR A 80 2.73 -9.21 12.46
N GLY A 81 1.79 -9.92 11.87
CA GLY A 81 0.44 -9.43 11.72
C GLY A 81 -0.59 -10.52 11.87
N LEU A 82 -1.81 -10.09 12.21
CA LEU A 82 -2.97 -10.95 12.38
C LEU A 82 -4.21 -10.22 11.88
N ALA A 83 -5.08 -10.93 11.21
CA ALA A 83 -6.36 -10.41 10.73
C ALA A 83 -7.54 -11.11 11.38
N SER A 84 -8.71 -10.47 11.33
CA SER A 84 -9.96 -10.99 11.92
C SER A 84 -10.49 -12.26 11.25
N ASP A 85 -10.04 -12.54 10.02
CA ASP A 85 -10.33 -13.79 9.31
C ASP A 85 -9.42 -14.96 9.72
N GLY A 86 -8.48 -14.72 10.64
CA GLY A 86 -7.53 -15.72 11.13
C GLY A 86 -6.24 -15.79 10.36
N GLU A 87 -6.07 -15.03 9.26
CA GLU A 87 -4.80 -14.96 8.55
C GLU A 87 -3.73 -14.33 9.45
N ALA A 88 -2.57 -14.96 9.52
CA ALA A 88 -1.40 -14.46 10.20
C ALA A 88 -0.22 -14.37 9.24
N TRP A 89 0.62 -13.38 9.40
CA TRP A 89 1.81 -13.22 8.58
C TRP A 89 3.00 -12.78 9.42
N VAL A 90 4.17 -13.09 8.93
CA VAL A 90 5.44 -12.78 9.56
C VAL A 90 6.48 -12.50 8.49
N GLY A 91 7.40 -11.65 8.80
CA GLY A 91 8.50 -11.41 7.90
C GLY A 91 9.57 -10.53 8.52
N TYR A 92 10.57 -10.23 7.72
CA TYR A 92 11.62 -9.31 8.10
C TYR A 92 12.18 -8.57 6.90
N THR A 93 12.74 -7.43 7.21
CA THR A 93 13.56 -6.63 6.30
C THR A 93 14.92 -6.45 6.94
N ARG A 94 15.97 -6.83 6.25
CA ARG A 94 17.36 -6.70 6.70
C ARG A 94 18.15 -5.84 5.72
N ARG A 95 18.80 -4.84 6.24
CA ARG A 95 19.71 -3.99 5.46
C ARG A 95 21.14 -4.54 5.54
N VAL A 96 21.74 -4.78 4.37
CA VAL A 96 23.13 -5.19 4.22
C VAL A 96 23.81 -4.24 3.23
N GLY A 97 24.51 -3.23 3.74
CA GLY A 97 25.09 -2.19 2.91
C GLY A 97 24.02 -1.42 2.11
N TRP A 98 24.09 -1.48 0.79
CA TRP A 98 23.15 -0.82 -0.13
C TRP A 98 21.99 -1.72 -0.54
N THR A 99 21.97 -2.93 -0.05
CA THR A 99 20.96 -3.94 -0.37
C THR A 99 20.04 -4.15 0.81
N THR A 100 18.77 -4.30 0.53
CA THR A 100 17.75 -4.69 1.51
C THR A 100 17.18 -6.05 1.14
N ILE A 101 17.23 -6.98 2.06
CA ILE A 101 16.65 -8.31 1.92
C ILE A 101 15.30 -8.31 2.61
N ASN A 102 14.25 -8.72 1.89
CA ASN A 102 12.89 -8.79 2.38
C ASN A 102 12.39 -10.23 2.33
N ARG A 103 11.73 -10.65 3.39
CA ARG A 103 11.09 -11.97 3.47
C ARG A 103 9.71 -11.85 4.10
N PHE A 104 8.74 -12.51 3.48
CA PHE A 104 7.36 -12.52 3.92
C PHE A 104 6.81 -13.94 3.85
N SER A 105 5.98 -14.30 4.82
CA SER A 105 5.28 -15.59 4.86
C SER A 105 3.91 -15.39 5.52
N SER A 106 2.86 -15.95 4.94
CA SER A 106 1.50 -15.90 5.43
C SER A 106 0.94 -17.29 5.69
N SER A 107 0.07 -17.42 6.70
CA SER A 107 -0.67 -18.65 6.96
C SER A 107 -1.60 -19.06 5.82
N GLY A 108 -1.98 -18.13 4.94
CA GLY A 108 -2.74 -18.39 3.71
C GLY A 108 -1.92 -19.02 2.58
N GLY A 109 -0.64 -19.31 2.78
CA GLY A 109 0.24 -19.92 1.79
C GLY A 109 1.03 -18.93 0.92
N ALA A 110 0.77 -17.62 1.03
CA ALA A 110 1.54 -16.62 0.32
C ALA A 110 2.94 -16.46 0.95
N SER A 111 3.97 -16.45 0.13
CA SER A 111 5.34 -16.16 0.56
C SER A 111 6.08 -15.40 -0.51
N ALA A 112 7.00 -14.54 -0.09
CA ALA A 112 7.87 -13.78 -0.98
C ALA A 112 9.25 -13.62 -0.36
N ARG A 113 10.26 -13.64 -1.23
CA ARG A 113 11.64 -13.27 -0.89
C ARG A 113 12.19 -12.45 -2.03
N PHE A 114 12.61 -11.21 -1.73
CA PHE A 114 13.17 -10.31 -2.74
C PHE A 114 14.21 -9.40 -2.13
N THR A 115 15.10 -8.90 -2.98
CA THR A 115 16.13 -7.94 -2.61
C THR A 115 15.90 -6.64 -3.35
N CYS A 116 16.11 -5.54 -2.64
CA CYS A 116 16.06 -4.20 -3.19
C CYS A 116 17.44 -3.54 -3.06
N SER A 117 17.81 -2.73 -4.04
CA SER A 117 19.04 -1.97 -4.02
C SER A 117 18.75 -0.47 -4.07
N ARG A 118 19.59 0.33 -3.44
CA ARG A 118 19.49 1.80 -3.56
C ARG A 118 19.69 2.31 -4.99
N ILE A 119 20.37 1.53 -5.81
CA ILE A 119 20.70 1.91 -7.20
C ILE A 119 19.61 1.43 -8.16
N THR A 120 19.19 0.18 -8.04
CA THR A 120 18.27 -0.46 -8.99
C THR A 120 16.82 -0.56 -8.47
N GLY A 121 16.58 -0.28 -7.18
CA GLY A 121 15.27 -0.44 -6.54
C GLY A 121 14.92 -1.92 -6.29
N CYS A 122 13.67 -2.18 -6.18
CA CYS A 122 13.12 -3.53 -6.10
C CYS A 122 12.74 -4.06 -7.52
#